data_ff4e9c0ac91fba9bb68a40efb340928a
#
_entry.id   ff4e9c0ac91fba9bb68a40efb340928a
#
_cell.length_a   1.000
_cell.length_b   1.000
_cell.length_c   1.000
_cell.angle_alpha   90.00
_cell.angle_beta   90.00
_cell.angle_gamma   90.00
#
_symmetry.space_group_name_H-M   'P 1'
#
loop_
_entity.id
_entity.type
_entity.pdbx_description
1 polymer ?
#
loop_
_entity_poly.entity_id
_entity_poly.type
_entity_poly.pdbx_seq_one_letter_code
_entity_poly.pdbx_strand_id
1 'polypeptide(L)'
;MLPALTPRQKTIYEFVLKTIREKGYAPSIQEIGNRFKIASTNGVSDHLKALERKGYIRRIGKRAIEVLSALGKPVLTATREIQVLGRVPAGKPFFSEENSEGLLTIPMDMGAGKLFALQVKGDSMIDAGILDGDRVIVKQQGTAENGEIVCAIIDGEATLKRFYQEDGVITLKAENEKYAPITVSEGEFRIAGRVVGLLRKF
;
A
#
# COMPACT_ATOMS: atom_id res chain seq x y z
N MET A 1 -27.43 9.36 17.07
CA MET A 1 -26.72 10.67 17.11
C MET A 1 -25.36 10.44 17.77
N LEU A 2 -24.27 10.97 17.22
CA LEU A 2 -22.94 10.81 17.83
C LEU A 2 -22.84 11.63 19.13
N PRO A 3 -22.09 11.13 20.16
CA PRO A 3 -21.87 11.86 21.40
C PRO A 3 -21.15 13.19 21.17
N ALA A 4 -21.52 14.23 21.90
CA ALA A 4 -20.91 15.56 21.75
C ALA A 4 -19.40 15.54 22.01
N LEU A 5 -18.64 16.27 21.20
CA LEU A 5 -17.21 16.49 21.40
C LEU A 5 -16.96 17.60 22.41
N THR A 6 -15.93 17.44 23.23
CA THR A 6 -15.41 18.59 24.00
C THR A 6 -14.81 19.61 23.03
N PRO A 7 -14.68 20.90 23.43
CA PRO A 7 -14.06 21.92 22.56
C PRO A 7 -12.69 21.49 22.03
N ARG A 8 -11.87 20.86 22.87
CA ARG A 8 -10.54 20.37 22.48
C ARG A 8 -10.60 19.19 21.50
N GLN A 9 -11.52 18.26 21.71
CA GLN A 9 -11.74 17.14 20.79
C GLN A 9 -12.23 17.64 19.43
N LYS A 10 -13.12 18.64 19.43
CA LYS A 10 -13.65 19.23 18.20
C LYS A 10 -12.53 19.87 17.37
N THR A 11 -11.67 20.69 17.98
CA THR A 11 -10.57 21.34 17.24
C THR A 11 -9.55 20.32 16.70
N ILE A 12 -9.25 19.25 17.44
CA ILE A 12 -8.38 18.17 16.97
C ILE A 12 -9.03 17.42 15.81
N TYR A 13 -10.32 17.09 15.91
CA TYR A 13 -11.07 16.44 14.85
C TYR A 13 -11.11 17.28 13.56
N GLU A 14 -11.40 18.58 13.67
CA GLU A 14 -11.40 19.52 12.54
C GLU A 14 -10.02 19.60 11.86
N PHE A 15 -8.93 19.60 12.65
CA PHE A 15 -7.58 19.57 12.12
C PHE A 15 -7.28 18.27 11.37
N VAL A 16 -7.66 17.11 11.90
CA VAL A 16 -7.53 15.81 11.23
C VAL A 16 -8.30 15.83 9.91
N LEU A 17 -9.56 16.26 9.94
CA LEU A 17 -10.43 16.36 8.79
C LEU A 17 -9.84 17.28 7.69
N LYS A 18 -9.36 18.46 8.10
CA LYS A 18 -8.74 19.43 7.19
C LYS A 18 -7.49 18.85 6.55
N THR A 19 -6.61 18.25 7.35
CA THR A 19 -5.35 17.68 6.84
C THR A 19 -5.60 16.57 5.83
N ILE A 20 -6.58 15.67 6.09
CA ILE A 20 -6.94 14.62 5.14
C ILE A 20 -7.49 15.21 3.84
N ARG A 21 -8.31 16.26 3.91
CA ARG A 21 -8.85 16.93 2.71
C ARG A 21 -7.77 17.63 1.88
N GLU A 22 -6.83 18.29 2.52
CA GLU A 22 -5.81 19.09 1.84
C GLU A 22 -4.62 18.26 1.36
N LYS A 23 -4.21 17.26 2.15
CA LYS A 23 -2.97 16.50 1.92
C LYS A 23 -3.21 15.04 1.47
N GLY A 24 -4.46 14.53 1.55
CA GLY A 24 -4.79 13.15 1.24
C GLY A 24 -4.38 12.12 2.31
N TYR A 25 -3.78 12.55 3.42
CA TYR A 25 -3.36 11.66 4.52
C TYR A 25 -3.64 12.29 5.89
N ALA A 26 -3.76 11.44 6.90
CA ALA A 26 -3.97 11.88 8.27
C ALA A 26 -2.69 12.48 8.88
N PRO A 27 -2.82 13.52 9.74
CA PRO A 27 -1.67 14.06 10.45
C PRO A 27 -1.09 13.03 11.42
N SER A 28 0.22 13.02 11.57
CA SER A 28 0.92 12.22 12.57
C SER A 28 0.62 12.70 14.01
N ILE A 29 0.83 11.83 14.99
CA ILE A 29 0.73 12.19 16.42
C ILE A 29 1.60 13.41 16.73
N GLN A 30 2.79 13.49 16.12
CA GLN A 30 3.73 14.58 16.33
C GLN A 30 3.22 15.91 15.73
N GLU A 31 2.64 15.89 14.52
CA GLU A 31 2.01 17.07 13.91
C GLU A 31 0.82 17.58 14.73
N ILE A 32 -0.01 16.66 15.26
CA ILE A 32 -1.11 17.00 16.17
C ILE A 32 -0.55 17.60 17.46
N GLY A 33 0.47 16.97 18.06
CA GLY A 33 1.12 17.45 19.28
C GLY A 33 1.68 18.87 19.10
N ASN A 34 2.43 19.11 18.04
CA ASN A 34 3.00 20.42 17.71
C ASN A 34 1.92 21.47 17.46
N ARG A 35 0.89 21.13 16.68
CA ARG A 35 -0.21 22.06 16.35
C ARG A 35 -1.00 22.52 17.57
N PHE A 36 -1.19 21.61 18.52
CA PHE A 36 -2.01 21.85 19.72
C PHE A 36 -1.22 22.03 21.00
N LYS A 37 0.11 22.13 20.92
CA LYS A 37 1.02 22.29 22.06
C LYS A 37 0.80 21.20 23.13
N ILE A 38 0.63 19.94 22.68
CA ILE A 38 0.53 18.77 23.56
C ILE A 38 1.92 18.12 23.59
N ALA A 39 2.62 18.26 24.71
CA ALA A 39 3.99 17.79 24.86
C ALA A 39 4.11 16.24 24.86
N SER A 40 3.08 15.54 25.28
CA SER A 40 3.07 14.07 25.39
C SER A 40 2.38 13.41 24.21
N THR A 41 3.04 12.45 23.58
CA THR A 41 2.43 11.58 22.56
C THR A 41 1.24 10.79 23.09
N ASN A 42 1.25 10.45 24.38
CA ASN A 42 0.14 9.80 25.06
C ASN A 42 -1.09 10.72 25.12
N GLY A 43 -0.90 12.03 25.43
CA GLY A 43 -1.98 13.00 25.47
C GLY A 43 -2.69 13.15 24.12
N VAL A 44 -1.93 13.15 23.01
CA VAL A 44 -2.52 13.13 21.66
C VAL A 44 -3.27 11.81 21.42
N SER A 45 -2.65 10.68 21.78
CA SER A 45 -3.26 9.36 21.63
C SER A 45 -4.58 9.24 22.38
N ASP A 46 -4.69 9.81 23.57
CA ASP A 46 -5.92 9.79 24.38
C ASP A 46 -7.04 10.60 23.74
N HIS A 47 -6.73 11.75 23.14
CA HIS A 47 -7.71 12.50 22.35
C HIS A 47 -8.20 11.70 21.13
N LEU A 48 -7.28 11.04 20.40
CA LEU A 48 -7.66 10.19 19.26
C LEU A 48 -8.48 8.97 19.70
N LYS A 49 -8.14 8.31 20.81
CA LYS A 49 -8.95 7.23 21.39
C LYS A 49 -10.35 7.72 21.77
N ALA A 50 -10.45 8.93 22.32
CA ALA A 50 -11.76 9.51 22.67
C ALA A 50 -12.62 9.81 21.44
N LEU A 51 -12.01 10.31 20.35
CA LEU A 51 -12.70 10.52 19.07
C LEU A 51 -13.17 9.19 18.46
N GLU A 52 -12.33 8.16 18.52
CA GLU A 52 -12.64 6.82 18.05
C GLU A 52 -13.79 6.18 18.85
N ARG A 53 -13.71 6.21 20.17
CA ARG A 53 -14.79 5.72 21.06
C ARG A 53 -16.12 6.44 20.85
N LYS A 54 -16.08 7.71 20.46
CA LYS A 54 -17.28 8.51 20.13
C LYS A 54 -17.76 8.29 18.69
N GLY A 55 -17.06 7.50 17.87
CA GLY A 55 -17.45 7.16 16.50
C GLY A 55 -17.18 8.25 15.46
N TYR A 56 -16.32 9.23 15.74
CA TYR A 56 -15.94 10.27 14.78
C TYR A 56 -14.82 9.84 13.85
N ILE A 57 -13.94 8.98 14.34
CA ILE A 57 -12.84 8.41 13.57
C ILE A 57 -12.72 6.91 13.83
N ARG A 58 -12.04 6.20 12.94
CA ARG A 58 -11.54 4.85 13.15
C ARG A 58 -10.06 4.84 12.83
N ARG A 59 -9.23 4.23 13.68
CA ARG A 59 -7.80 4.06 13.42
C ARG A 59 -7.57 2.70 12.79
N ILE A 60 -6.90 2.72 11.64
CA ILE A 60 -6.54 1.51 10.89
C ILE A 60 -5.05 1.29 11.07
N GLY A 61 -4.69 0.28 11.87
CA GLY A 61 -3.29 0.00 12.20
C GLY A 61 -2.60 1.15 12.94
N LYS A 62 -1.30 1.35 12.68
CA LYS A 62 -0.49 2.32 13.44
C LYS A 62 -0.54 3.76 12.90
N ARG A 63 -1.01 4.01 11.67
CA ARG A 63 -0.82 5.32 10.99
C ARG A 63 -2.00 5.83 10.17
N ALA A 64 -3.06 5.06 9.98
CA ALA A 64 -4.20 5.51 9.19
C ALA A 64 -5.39 5.88 10.08
N ILE A 65 -6.04 7.01 9.75
CA ILE A 65 -7.25 7.49 10.40
C ILE A 65 -8.32 7.65 9.33
N GLU A 66 -9.45 6.96 9.51
CA GLU A 66 -10.67 7.21 8.76
C GLU A 66 -11.57 8.16 9.54
N VAL A 67 -12.13 9.14 8.85
CA VAL A 67 -13.19 9.98 9.39
C VAL A 67 -14.52 9.32 9.09
N LEU A 68 -15.36 9.14 10.12
CA LEU A 68 -16.64 8.44 10.01
C LEU A 68 -17.79 9.43 9.91
N SER A 69 -18.83 9.05 9.15
CA SER A 69 -20.15 9.71 9.17
C SER A 69 -20.91 9.38 10.46
N ALA A 70 -22.02 10.09 10.69
CA ALA A 70 -22.95 9.78 11.78
C ALA A 70 -23.51 8.33 11.74
N LEU A 71 -23.39 7.67 10.57
CA LEU A 71 -23.81 6.28 10.36
C LEU A 71 -22.63 5.29 10.52
N GLY A 72 -21.46 5.73 11.02
CA GLY A 72 -20.26 4.90 11.17
C GLY A 72 -19.58 4.50 9.85
N LYS A 73 -20.00 5.06 8.70
CA LYS A 73 -19.36 4.82 7.41
C LYS A 73 -18.22 5.80 7.18
N PRO A 74 -17.10 5.38 6.57
CA PRO A 74 -16.02 6.30 6.20
C PRO A 74 -16.52 7.45 5.31
N VAL A 75 -16.21 8.68 5.71
CA VAL A 75 -16.48 9.89 4.93
C VAL A 75 -15.24 10.35 4.19
N LEU A 76 -14.10 10.18 4.86
CA LEU A 76 -12.77 10.49 4.35
C LEU A 76 -11.81 9.40 4.81
N THR A 77 -11.20 8.74 3.87
CA THR A 77 -10.09 7.82 4.09
C THR A 77 -8.81 8.53 3.67
N ALA A 78 -7.79 8.47 4.50
CA ALA A 78 -6.48 8.94 4.08
C ALA A 78 -6.01 8.13 2.88
N THR A 79 -5.59 8.84 1.84
CA THR A 79 -5.07 8.25 0.61
C THR A 79 -3.63 8.68 0.37
N ARG A 80 -2.94 7.97 -0.49
CA ARG A 80 -1.63 8.36 -1.01
C ARG A 80 -1.53 8.05 -2.49
N GLU A 81 -0.68 8.78 -3.17
CA GLU A 81 -0.34 8.51 -4.56
C GLU A 81 0.88 7.60 -4.61
N ILE A 82 0.84 6.63 -5.51
CA ILE A 82 1.94 5.75 -5.87
C ILE A 82 2.15 5.78 -7.37
N GLN A 83 3.40 5.59 -7.80
CA GLN A 83 3.72 5.48 -9.23
C GLN A 83 3.15 4.19 -9.81
N VAL A 84 2.56 4.28 -10.99
CA VAL A 84 2.23 3.12 -11.83
C VAL A 84 3.42 2.92 -12.76
N LEU A 85 4.08 1.79 -12.64
CA LEU A 85 5.18 1.42 -13.53
C LEU A 85 4.63 0.56 -14.66
N GLY A 86 5.00 0.91 -15.87
CA GLY A 86 4.71 0.16 -17.07
C GLY A 86 5.76 -0.92 -17.35
N ARG A 87 5.97 -1.19 -18.62
CA ARG A 87 7.00 -2.15 -19.07
C ARG A 87 8.39 -1.60 -18.75
N VAL A 88 9.17 -2.37 -18.00
CA VAL A 88 10.58 -2.03 -17.71
C VAL A 88 11.45 -2.67 -18.78
N PRO A 89 12.01 -1.89 -19.72
CA PRO A 89 12.94 -2.43 -20.69
C PRO A 89 14.25 -2.83 -20.03
N ALA A 90 14.88 -3.87 -20.56
CA ALA A 90 16.19 -4.32 -20.12
C ALA A 90 17.23 -3.17 -20.15
N GLY A 91 18.10 -3.11 -19.14
CA GLY A 91 19.17 -2.11 -19.06
C GLY A 91 18.79 -0.74 -18.49
N LYS A 92 17.51 -0.49 -18.14
CA LYS A 92 17.10 0.75 -17.49
C LYS A 92 16.77 0.54 -16.00
N PRO A 93 16.98 1.57 -15.13
CA PRO A 93 16.58 1.47 -13.73
C PRO A 93 15.07 1.24 -13.62
N PHE A 94 14.66 0.26 -12.82
CA PHE A 94 13.26 -0.11 -12.63
C PHE A 94 12.37 1.08 -12.20
N PHE A 95 12.87 1.96 -11.36
CA PHE A 95 12.19 3.14 -10.85
C PHE A 95 12.57 4.43 -11.60
N SER A 96 12.85 4.38 -12.90
CA SER A 96 13.09 5.59 -13.69
C SER A 96 11.75 6.31 -14.00
N GLU A 97 11.79 7.63 -14.15
CA GLU A 97 10.62 8.43 -14.54
C GLU A 97 10.06 8.00 -15.91
N GLU A 98 10.94 7.54 -16.80
CA GLU A 98 10.57 7.03 -18.13
C GLU A 98 9.67 5.79 -18.08
N ASN A 99 9.71 5.02 -16.99
CA ASN A 99 8.90 3.81 -16.81
C ASN A 99 7.55 4.13 -16.11
N SER A 100 7.31 5.39 -15.75
CA SER A 100 6.08 5.80 -15.06
C SER A 100 4.96 6.01 -16.08
N GLU A 101 3.86 5.26 -15.92
CA GLU A 101 2.60 5.43 -16.67
C GLU A 101 1.62 6.35 -15.95
N GLY A 102 2.06 7.03 -14.87
CA GLY A 102 1.25 7.97 -14.11
C GLY A 102 1.17 7.64 -12.62
N LEU A 103 0.20 8.24 -11.94
CA LEU A 103 -0.04 8.09 -10.52
C LEU A 103 -1.34 7.33 -10.27
N LEU A 104 -1.36 6.54 -9.21
CA LEU A 104 -2.53 5.83 -8.72
C LEU A 104 -2.79 6.23 -7.27
N THR A 105 -3.98 6.76 -7.00
CA THR A 105 -4.41 7.06 -5.63
C THR A 105 -4.94 5.80 -4.96
N ILE A 106 -4.33 5.42 -3.85
CA ILE A 106 -4.71 4.25 -3.06
C ILE A 106 -5.00 4.62 -1.60
N PRO A 107 -5.84 3.85 -0.89
CA PRO A 107 -5.99 3.99 0.56
C PRO A 107 -4.66 3.79 1.30
N MET A 108 -4.44 4.57 2.38
CA MET A 108 -3.21 4.49 3.18
C MET A 108 -2.99 3.13 3.84
N ASP A 109 -4.06 2.37 4.06
CA ASP A 109 -4.06 1.05 4.71
C ASP A 109 -3.70 -0.10 3.77
N MET A 110 -3.60 0.15 2.46
CA MET A 110 -3.16 -0.88 1.50
C MET A 110 -1.70 -1.33 1.67
N GLY A 111 -0.98 -0.80 2.64
CA GLY A 111 0.36 -1.25 3.00
C GLY A 111 1.23 -0.13 3.54
N ALA A 112 2.29 -0.49 4.26
CA ALA A 112 3.28 0.44 4.80
C ALA A 112 4.56 0.45 3.96
N GLY A 113 5.32 1.57 4.01
CA GLY A 113 6.59 1.72 3.30
C GLY A 113 6.44 2.27 1.88
N LYS A 114 7.47 2.06 1.07
CA LYS A 114 7.45 2.46 -0.34
C LYS A 114 6.60 1.47 -1.14
N LEU A 115 5.61 1.99 -1.86
CA LEU A 115 4.75 1.20 -2.74
C LEU A 115 4.84 1.72 -4.17
N PHE A 116 4.60 0.84 -5.11
CA PHE A 116 4.36 1.15 -6.51
C PHE A 116 3.27 0.23 -7.05
N ALA A 117 2.70 0.57 -8.19
CA ALA A 117 1.75 -0.28 -8.90
C ALA A 117 2.36 -0.78 -10.20
N LEU A 118 1.96 -1.98 -10.62
CA LEU A 118 2.27 -2.55 -11.94
C LEU A 118 0.98 -2.91 -12.64
N GLN A 119 0.91 -2.62 -13.93
CA GLN A 119 -0.14 -3.15 -14.77
C GLN A 119 0.21 -4.59 -15.17
N VAL A 120 -0.70 -5.51 -14.86
CA VAL A 120 -0.57 -6.93 -15.19
C VAL A 120 -0.78 -7.13 -16.69
N LYS A 121 0.07 -7.92 -17.31
CA LYS A 121 -0.06 -8.38 -18.69
C LYS A 121 0.00 -9.90 -18.74
N GLY A 122 -0.96 -10.49 -19.43
CA GLY A 122 -1.07 -11.94 -19.57
C GLY A 122 -1.80 -12.63 -18.42
N ASP A 123 -1.79 -13.95 -18.46
CA ASP A 123 -2.62 -14.85 -17.63
C ASP A 123 -1.81 -15.74 -16.69
N SER A 124 -0.52 -15.48 -16.52
CA SER A 124 0.38 -16.36 -15.73
C SER A 124 0.02 -16.44 -14.24
N MET A 125 -0.85 -15.58 -13.73
CA MET A 125 -1.28 -15.53 -12.31
C MET A 125 -2.79 -15.66 -12.14
N ILE A 126 -3.48 -16.24 -13.12
CA ILE A 126 -4.95 -16.32 -13.17
C ILE A 126 -5.54 -17.12 -12.00
N ASP A 127 -4.89 -18.22 -11.60
CA ASP A 127 -5.35 -19.07 -10.50
C ASP A 127 -5.17 -18.42 -9.12
N ALA A 128 -4.34 -17.37 -9.04
CA ALA A 128 -4.26 -16.48 -7.89
C ALA A 128 -5.29 -15.33 -7.96
N GLY A 129 -6.18 -15.31 -8.96
CA GLY A 129 -7.18 -14.28 -9.16
C GLY A 129 -6.62 -12.96 -9.72
N ILE A 130 -5.38 -12.96 -10.21
CA ILE A 130 -4.75 -11.79 -10.86
C ILE A 130 -4.90 -11.97 -12.36
N LEU A 131 -5.63 -11.03 -12.99
CA LEU A 131 -6.00 -11.10 -14.41
C LEU A 131 -5.26 -10.05 -15.23
N ASP A 132 -5.26 -10.26 -16.54
CA ASP A 132 -4.76 -9.25 -17.49
C ASP A 132 -5.47 -7.91 -17.32
N GLY A 133 -4.73 -6.81 -17.34
CA GLY A 133 -5.25 -5.46 -17.11
C GLY A 133 -5.38 -5.03 -15.65
N ASP A 134 -5.24 -5.93 -14.69
CA ASP A 134 -5.22 -5.59 -13.27
C ASP A 134 -4.05 -4.66 -12.93
N ARG A 135 -4.21 -3.89 -11.84
CA ARG A 135 -3.11 -3.15 -11.22
C ARG A 135 -2.76 -3.77 -9.88
N VAL A 136 -1.62 -4.42 -9.78
CA VAL A 136 -1.12 -4.94 -8.52
C VAL A 136 -0.34 -3.87 -7.78
N ILE A 137 -0.56 -3.80 -6.47
CA ILE A 137 0.16 -2.91 -5.57
C ILE A 137 1.29 -3.71 -4.94
N VAL A 138 2.50 -3.23 -5.11
CA VAL A 138 3.73 -3.90 -4.70
C VAL A 138 4.45 -3.08 -3.63
N LYS A 139 4.77 -3.71 -2.52
CA LYS A 139 5.65 -3.14 -1.49
C LYS A 139 7.09 -3.38 -1.89
N GLN A 140 7.88 -2.30 -2.04
CA GLN A 140 9.30 -2.37 -2.39
C GLN A 140 10.08 -3.06 -1.26
N GLN A 141 10.68 -4.20 -1.57
CA GLN A 141 11.57 -4.95 -0.68
C GLN A 141 12.38 -5.95 -1.51
N GLY A 142 13.60 -6.27 -1.05
CA GLY A 142 14.52 -7.18 -1.75
C GLY A 142 14.40 -8.65 -1.33
N THR A 143 13.51 -8.98 -0.39
CA THR A 143 13.33 -10.34 0.15
C THR A 143 11.88 -10.75 0.13
N ALA A 144 11.62 -12.05 0.11
CA ALA A 144 10.28 -12.63 0.20
C ALA A 144 10.32 -13.94 1.00
N GLU A 145 9.17 -14.33 1.52
CA GLU A 145 8.95 -15.62 2.16
C GLU A 145 8.33 -16.60 1.17
N ASN A 146 8.52 -17.91 1.42
CA ASN A 146 7.94 -18.95 0.58
C ASN A 146 6.42 -18.82 0.50
N GLY A 147 5.89 -18.88 -0.72
CA GLY A 147 4.47 -18.72 -1.00
C GLY A 147 4.01 -17.29 -1.24
N GLU A 148 4.84 -16.27 -1.04
CA GLU A 148 4.49 -14.89 -1.36
C GLU A 148 4.49 -14.64 -2.87
N ILE A 149 3.56 -13.80 -3.34
CA ILE A 149 3.57 -13.30 -4.73
C ILE A 149 4.50 -12.10 -4.80
N VAL A 150 5.49 -12.20 -5.67
CA VAL A 150 6.53 -11.17 -5.84
C VAL A 150 6.51 -10.58 -7.24
N CYS A 151 6.95 -9.33 -7.33
CA CYS A 151 7.48 -8.77 -8.56
C CYS A 151 8.97 -9.10 -8.61
N ALA A 152 9.34 -10.03 -9.47
CA ALA A 152 10.71 -10.40 -9.73
C ALA A 152 11.20 -9.71 -11.01
N ILE A 153 12.48 -9.40 -11.05
CA ILE A 153 13.17 -8.94 -12.26
C ILE A 153 14.15 -10.02 -12.65
N ILE A 154 14.00 -10.53 -13.86
CA ILE A 154 14.85 -11.57 -14.46
C ILE A 154 15.34 -11.00 -15.79
N ASP A 155 16.64 -10.94 -15.99
CA ASP A 155 17.25 -10.42 -17.21
C ASP A 155 16.72 -9.04 -17.63
N GLY A 156 16.42 -8.19 -16.61
CA GLY A 156 15.88 -6.85 -16.80
C GLY A 156 14.37 -6.76 -17.01
N GLU A 157 13.64 -7.87 -17.11
CA GLU A 157 12.19 -7.88 -17.28
C GLU A 157 11.46 -8.16 -15.98
N ALA A 158 10.39 -7.39 -15.71
CA ALA A 158 9.54 -7.58 -14.54
C ALA A 158 8.50 -8.69 -14.77
N THR A 159 8.36 -9.60 -13.82
CA THR A 159 7.36 -10.66 -13.84
C THR A 159 6.72 -10.86 -12.46
N LEU A 160 5.45 -11.27 -12.43
CA LEU A 160 4.76 -11.68 -11.21
C LEU A 160 4.77 -13.19 -11.10
N LYS A 161 5.26 -13.70 -9.97
CA LYS A 161 5.33 -15.14 -9.69
C LYS A 161 5.17 -15.38 -8.20
N ARG A 162 4.84 -16.62 -7.84
CA ARG A 162 4.94 -17.09 -6.46
C ARG A 162 6.36 -17.53 -6.19
N PHE A 163 6.93 -16.98 -5.11
CA PHE A 163 8.32 -17.20 -4.71
C PHE A 163 8.44 -18.43 -3.82
N TYR A 164 9.46 -19.24 -4.09
CA TYR A 164 9.92 -20.32 -3.24
C TYR A 164 11.44 -20.35 -3.21
N GLN A 165 11.99 -20.66 -2.05
CA GLN A 165 13.42 -20.88 -1.86
C GLN A 165 13.64 -22.12 -0.99
N GLU A 166 14.31 -23.14 -1.53
CA GLU A 166 14.66 -24.39 -0.85
C GLU A 166 16.11 -24.72 -1.16
N ASP A 167 16.89 -25.05 -0.14
CA ASP A 167 18.33 -25.41 -0.25
C ASP A 167 19.18 -24.41 -1.06
N GLY A 168 18.86 -23.12 -0.97
CA GLY A 168 19.53 -22.05 -1.69
C GLY A 168 19.06 -21.85 -3.14
N VAL A 169 18.19 -22.72 -3.65
CA VAL A 169 17.63 -22.65 -4.99
C VAL A 169 16.34 -21.84 -4.97
N ILE A 170 16.25 -20.79 -5.80
CA ILE A 170 15.03 -19.99 -5.95
C ILE A 170 14.20 -20.54 -7.11
N THR A 171 12.93 -20.76 -6.85
CA THR A 171 11.94 -21.19 -7.83
C THR A 171 10.80 -20.17 -7.87
N LEU A 172 10.49 -19.68 -9.05
CA LEU A 172 9.39 -18.77 -9.32
C LEU A 172 8.28 -19.51 -10.06
N LYS A 173 7.14 -19.72 -9.39
CA LYS A 173 6.01 -20.48 -9.96
C LYS A 173 4.93 -19.52 -10.45
N ALA A 174 4.43 -19.75 -11.66
CA ALA A 174 3.21 -19.16 -12.14
C ALA A 174 2.00 -19.76 -11.38
N GLU A 175 0.95 -19.03 -11.27
CA GLU A 175 -0.38 -19.49 -10.84
C GLU A 175 -1.24 -19.73 -12.09
N ASN A 176 -0.76 -20.60 -12.95
CA ASN A 176 -1.41 -21.10 -14.16
C ASN A 176 -0.58 -22.30 -14.67
N GLU A 177 -1.21 -23.45 -14.79
CA GLU A 177 -0.57 -24.70 -15.18
C GLU A 177 0.09 -24.69 -16.57
N LYS A 178 -0.31 -23.74 -17.42
CA LYS A 178 0.30 -23.58 -18.76
C LYS A 178 1.76 -23.11 -18.72
N TYR A 179 2.22 -22.61 -17.58
CA TYR A 179 3.55 -22.04 -17.41
C TYR A 179 4.42 -22.92 -16.52
N ALA A 180 5.55 -23.37 -17.04
CA ALA A 180 6.52 -24.08 -16.23
C ALA A 180 7.14 -23.17 -15.15
N PRO A 181 7.51 -23.72 -13.98
CA PRO A 181 8.27 -22.99 -13.00
C PRO A 181 9.61 -22.52 -13.55
N ILE A 182 10.05 -21.32 -13.14
CA ILE A 182 11.37 -20.77 -13.48
C ILE A 182 12.29 -21.04 -12.31
N THR A 183 13.31 -21.89 -12.52
CA THR A 183 14.40 -22.02 -11.56
C THR A 183 15.44 -20.97 -11.85
N VAL A 184 15.73 -20.14 -10.86
CA VAL A 184 16.73 -19.08 -10.99
C VAL A 184 18.12 -19.72 -10.81
N SER A 185 18.83 -19.84 -11.92
CA SER A 185 20.26 -20.16 -11.95
C SER A 185 21.09 -18.87 -12.08
N GLU A 186 22.35 -18.94 -12.31
CA GLU A 186 23.22 -17.78 -12.48
C GLU A 186 22.69 -16.81 -13.56
N GLY A 187 22.38 -15.57 -13.14
CA GLY A 187 21.83 -14.51 -14.00
C GLY A 187 21.40 -13.28 -13.19
N GLU A 188 20.99 -12.22 -13.87
CA GLU A 188 20.45 -11.02 -13.20
C GLU A 188 19.05 -11.32 -12.64
N PHE A 189 19.00 -11.71 -11.37
CA PHE A 189 17.76 -11.88 -10.64
C PHE A 189 17.70 -10.93 -9.45
N ARG A 190 16.55 -10.31 -9.25
CA ARG A 190 16.26 -9.58 -8.01
C ARG A 190 14.77 -9.54 -7.73
N ILE A 191 14.40 -9.48 -6.45
CA ILE A 191 13.05 -9.17 -6.02
C ILE A 191 12.90 -7.65 -5.98
N ALA A 192 11.96 -7.09 -6.76
CA ALA A 192 11.62 -5.68 -6.71
C ALA A 192 10.64 -5.37 -5.57
N GLY A 193 9.82 -6.36 -5.19
CA GLY A 193 8.91 -6.23 -4.08
C GLY A 193 7.89 -7.36 -3.99
N ARG A 194 7.06 -7.30 -2.95
CA ARG A 194 5.98 -8.23 -2.66
C ARG A 194 4.63 -7.60 -3.00
N VAL A 195 3.74 -8.36 -3.62
CA VAL A 195 2.35 -7.94 -3.87
C VAL A 195 1.61 -7.84 -2.54
N VAL A 196 0.95 -6.70 -2.30
CA VAL A 196 0.20 -6.42 -1.07
C VAL A 196 -1.26 -6.07 -1.34
N GLY A 197 -1.64 -5.89 -2.60
CA GLY A 197 -3.01 -5.58 -2.98
C GLY A 197 -3.19 -5.61 -4.49
N LEU A 198 -4.46 -5.53 -4.90
CA LEU A 198 -4.88 -5.54 -6.29
C LEU A 198 -6.02 -4.56 -6.48
N LEU A 199 -6.01 -3.84 -7.58
CA LEU A 199 -7.12 -3.01 -8.05
C LEU A 199 -7.53 -3.46 -9.44
N ARG A 200 -8.83 -3.74 -9.59
CA ARG A 200 -9.47 -4.07 -10.85
C ARG A 200 -10.55 -3.06 -11.16
N LYS A 201 -10.56 -2.59 -12.39
CA LYS A 201 -11.64 -1.75 -12.91
C LYS A 201 -12.51 -2.62 -13.83
N PHE A 202 -13.81 -2.59 -13.62
CA PHE A 202 -14.82 -3.26 -14.43
C PHE A 202 -15.42 -2.30 -15.43
#